data_2cf75568724e123003ae1801ff0a5e8b
#
_entry.id   2cf75568724e123003ae1801ff0a5e8b
#
_cell.length_a   1.000
_cell.length_b   1.000
_cell.length_c   1.000
_cell.angle_alpha   90.00
_cell.angle_beta   90.00
_cell.angle_gamma   90.00
#
_symmetry.space_group_name_H-M   'P 1'
#
loop_
_entity.id
_entity.type
_entity.pdbx_description
1 polymer ?
#
loop_
_entity_poly.entity_id
_entity_poly.type
_entity_poly.pdbx_seq_one_letter_code
_entity_poly.pdbx_strand_id
1 'polypeptide(L)'
;ALRVLNEKIRERELSKFYLCICLGRPEPPKGRIECFLRKDSKTNTVHVYHHPVPDGRSAVTLYETLETRDRLSLVEVELLTGRTHQIRASFADMGYPLLGDGKYGVGIVNRRYGETQQALYSYRLRFDFPTDAGILNYLRGREFIADEVPFRRKYFG
;
A
#
# COMPACT_ATOMS: atom_id res chain seq x y z
N ALA A 1 -15.75 -19.38 8.37
CA ALA A 1 -15.58 -17.92 8.19
C ALA A 1 -14.37 -17.59 7.35
N LEU A 2 -13.24 -18.26 7.57
CA LEU A 2 -12.01 -17.97 6.84
C LEU A 2 -12.16 -18.17 5.32
N ARG A 3 -12.84 -19.24 4.92
CA ARG A 3 -13.05 -19.50 3.49
C ARG A 3 -13.87 -18.39 2.82
N VAL A 4 -14.94 -17.94 3.47
CA VAL A 4 -15.80 -16.88 2.95
C VAL A 4 -15.02 -15.57 2.89
N LEU A 5 -14.21 -15.26 3.92
CA LEU A 5 -13.40 -14.07 3.95
C LEU A 5 -12.39 -14.06 2.79
N ASN A 6 -11.69 -15.18 2.55
CA ASN A 6 -10.74 -15.29 1.45
C ASN A 6 -11.42 -15.11 0.10
N GLU A 7 -12.63 -15.63 -0.06
CA GLU A 7 -13.41 -15.46 -1.27
C GLU A 7 -13.77 -13.98 -1.50
N LYS A 8 -14.18 -13.26 -0.44
CA LYS A 8 -14.53 -11.85 -0.54
C LYS A 8 -13.33 -10.98 -0.86
N ILE A 9 -12.14 -11.34 -0.37
CA ILE A 9 -10.91 -10.64 -0.73
C ILE A 9 -10.64 -10.81 -2.24
N ARG A 10 -10.79 -12.02 -2.78
CA ARG A 10 -10.61 -12.26 -4.21
C ARG A 10 -11.62 -11.51 -5.07
N GLU A 11 -12.84 -11.38 -4.59
CA GLU A 11 -13.93 -10.69 -5.28
C GLU A 11 -13.89 -9.16 -5.07
N ARG A 12 -12.90 -8.67 -4.32
CA ARG A 12 -12.71 -7.25 -4.01
C ARG A 12 -13.89 -6.63 -3.25
N GLU A 13 -14.58 -7.42 -2.48
CA GLU A 13 -15.64 -6.93 -1.61
C GLU A 13 -15.10 -6.48 -0.25
N LEU A 14 -13.78 -6.59 -0.07
CA LEU A 14 -13.06 -6.17 1.12
C LEU A 14 -12.06 -5.09 0.71
N SER A 15 -12.29 -3.86 1.17
CA SER A 15 -11.38 -2.75 0.91
C SER A 15 -10.24 -2.76 1.93
N LYS A 16 -9.00 -2.67 1.44
CA LYS A 16 -7.79 -2.66 2.26
C LYS A 16 -7.11 -1.32 2.17
N PHE A 17 -6.91 -0.70 3.31
CA PHE A 17 -6.25 0.59 3.41
C PHE A 17 -4.95 0.45 4.19
N TYR A 18 -3.91 1.08 3.67
CA TYR A 18 -2.59 1.11 4.27
C TYR A 18 -2.22 2.54 4.58
N LEU A 19 -1.37 2.71 5.57
CA LEU A 19 -0.76 3.99 5.86
C LEU A 19 0.72 3.84 5.64
N CYS A 20 1.33 4.80 4.96
CA CYS A 20 2.77 4.76 4.71
C CYS A 20 3.36 6.16 4.82
N ILE A 21 4.68 6.20 4.98
CA ILE A 21 5.44 7.44 4.88
C ILE A 21 6.36 7.30 3.68
N CYS A 22 6.26 8.25 2.75
CA CYS A 22 7.14 8.29 1.59
C CYS A 22 8.04 9.52 1.66
N LEU A 23 9.12 9.47 0.90
CA LEU A 23 10.03 10.61 0.75
C LEU A 23 9.46 11.57 -0.27
N GLY A 24 9.49 12.87 0.06
CA GLY A 24 8.98 13.89 -0.85
C GLY A 24 7.48 14.11 -0.70
N ARG A 25 6.92 14.82 -1.65
CA ARG A 25 5.50 15.16 -1.69
C ARG A 25 4.90 14.65 -3.00
N PRO A 26 4.05 13.61 -2.96
CA PRO A 26 3.45 13.11 -4.18
C PRO A 26 2.72 14.18 -4.96
N GLU A 27 2.95 14.22 -6.26
CA GLU A 27 2.32 15.16 -7.18
C GLU A 27 1.61 14.39 -8.29
N PRO A 28 0.27 14.41 -8.37
CA PRO A 28 -0.65 15.12 -7.48
C PRO A 28 -0.74 14.48 -6.09
N PRO A 29 -1.25 15.22 -5.07
CA PRO A 29 -1.34 14.69 -3.72
C PRO A 29 -2.34 13.54 -3.57
N LYS A 30 -3.26 13.40 -4.50
CA LYS A 30 -4.22 12.31 -4.54
C LYS A 30 -4.26 11.77 -5.98
N GLY A 31 -4.22 10.46 -6.13
CA GLY A 31 -4.20 9.90 -7.47
C GLY A 31 -4.40 8.41 -7.55
N ARG A 32 -4.30 7.91 -8.76
CA ARG A 32 -4.44 6.51 -9.13
C ARG A 32 -3.20 6.09 -9.90
N ILE A 33 -2.55 5.04 -9.43
CA ILE A 33 -1.38 4.45 -10.08
C ILE A 33 -1.81 3.19 -10.80
N GLU A 34 -1.63 3.14 -12.11
CA GLU A 34 -1.88 1.95 -12.90
C GLU A 34 -0.58 1.53 -13.57
N CYS A 35 -0.19 0.29 -13.34
CA CYS A 35 1.06 -0.24 -13.89
C CYS A 35 1.00 -1.76 -14.02
N PHE A 36 2.10 -2.33 -14.49
CA PHE A 36 2.27 -3.78 -14.56
C PHE A 36 3.49 -4.14 -13.72
N LEU A 37 3.34 -5.15 -12.87
CA LEU A 37 4.40 -5.61 -11.99
C LEU A 37 4.86 -6.99 -12.41
N ARG A 38 6.16 -7.15 -12.56
CA ARG A 38 6.78 -8.44 -12.86
C ARG A 38 7.79 -8.77 -11.77
N LYS A 39 7.61 -9.92 -11.15
CA LYS A 39 8.48 -10.37 -10.07
C LYS A 39 9.71 -11.06 -10.62
N ASP A 40 10.87 -10.68 -10.09
CA ASP A 40 12.12 -11.40 -10.29
C ASP A 40 12.34 -12.27 -9.06
N SER A 41 12.15 -13.59 -9.23
CA SER A 41 12.24 -14.54 -8.11
C SER A 41 13.64 -14.67 -7.56
N LYS A 42 14.66 -14.42 -8.37
CA LYS A 42 16.06 -14.54 -7.95
C LYS A 42 16.42 -13.48 -6.91
N THR A 43 15.95 -12.27 -7.10
CA THR A 43 16.26 -11.14 -6.21
C THR A 43 15.11 -10.82 -5.26
N ASN A 44 13.98 -11.50 -5.40
CA ASN A 44 12.73 -11.20 -4.69
C ASN A 44 12.37 -9.71 -4.82
N THR A 45 12.51 -9.20 -6.05
CA THR A 45 12.27 -7.80 -6.39
C THR A 45 11.18 -7.72 -7.46
N VAL A 46 10.40 -6.65 -7.44
CA VAL A 46 9.35 -6.40 -8.42
C VAL A 46 9.77 -5.22 -9.27
N HIS A 47 9.63 -5.38 -10.58
CA HIS A 47 9.90 -4.32 -11.54
C HIS A 47 8.59 -3.74 -12.06
N VAL A 48 8.55 -2.42 -12.22
CA VAL A 48 7.37 -1.68 -12.65
C VAL A 48 7.47 -1.36 -14.13
N TYR A 49 6.38 -1.65 -14.86
CA TYR A 49 6.27 -1.34 -16.28
C TYR A 49 4.98 -0.56 -16.52
N HIS A 50 5.02 0.36 -17.48
CA HIS A 50 3.85 1.18 -17.83
C HIS A 50 3.15 0.68 -19.09
N HIS A 51 3.45 -0.56 -19.47
CA HIS A 51 2.82 -1.27 -20.58
C HIS A 51 2.80 -2.77 -20.25
N PRO A 52 1.92 -3.57 -20.89
CA PRO A 52 1.91 -5.01 -20.65
C PRO A 52 3.25 -5.66 -21.03
N VAL A 53 3.72 -6.58 -20.20
CA VAL A 53 4.94 -7.37 -20.44
C VAL A 53 4.65 -8.83 -20.12
N PRO A 54 5.42 -9.77 -20.69
CA PRO A 54 5.26 -11.20 -20.34
C PRO A 54 5.42 -11.38 -18.82
N ASP A 55 4.54 -12.19 -18.23
CA ASP A 55 4.49 -12.48 -16.80
C ASP A 55 4.24 -11.24 -15.93
N GLY A 56 3.92 -10.10 -16.54
CA GLY A 56 3.52 -8.90 -15.82
C GLY A 56 2.06 -8.97 -15.41
N ARG A 57 1.76 -8.48 -14.22
CA ARG A 57 0.39 -8.44 -13.68
C ARG A 57 -0.06 -7.01 -13.51
N SER A 58 -1.26 -6.71 -13.98
CA SER A 58 -1.81 -5.36 -13.78
C SER A 58 -1.96 -5.05 -12.30
N ALA A 59 -1.63 -3.83 -11.91
CA ALA A 59 -1.73 -3.37 -10.54
C ALA A 59 -2.33 -1.99 -10.50
N VAL A 60 -3.29 -1.80 -9.60
CA VAL A 60 -3.97 -0.51 -9.41
C VAL A 60 -3.91 -0.13 -7.95
N THR A 61 -3.39 1.06 -7.70
CA THR A 61 -3.22 1.63 -6.37
C THR A 61 -3.83 3.01 -6.33
N LEU A 62 -4.70 3.27 -5.35
CA LEU A 62 -5.22 4.61 -5.09
C LEU A 62 -4.48 5.18 -3.90
N TYR A 63 -4.18 6.48 -3.93
CA TYR A 63 -3.51 7.10 -2.79
C TYR A 63 -4.03 8.51 -2.54
N GLU A 64 -3.89 8.93 -1.29
CA GLU A 64 -4.22 10.28 -0.85
C GLU A 64 -3.21 10.71 0.20
N THR A 65 -2.54 11.84 -0.04
CA THR A 65 -1.62 12.42 0.92
C THR A 65 -2.42 13.08 2.01
N LEU A 66 -2.25 12.61 3.25
CA LEU A 66 -2.97 13.12 4.40
C LEU A 66 -2.24 14.30 5.04
N GLU A 67 -0.91 14.26 5.08
CA GLU A 67 -0.11 15.24 5.77
C GLU A 67 1.29 15.25 5.19
N THR A 68 1.91 16.43 5.16
CA THR A 68 3.31 16.57 4.76
C THR A 68 4.05 17.34 5.83
N ARG A 69 5.26 16.91 6.14
CA ARG A 69 6.14 17.58 7.10
C ARG A 69 7.57 17.39 6.67
N ASP A 70 8.30 18.48 6.51
CA ASP A 70 9.66 18.48 6.00
C ASP A 70 9.70 17.83 4.62
N ARG A 71 10.45 16.74 4.45
CA ARG A 71 10.54 16.01 3.18
C ARG A 71 9.83 14.67 3.23
N LEU A 72 8.90 14.53 4.17
CA LEU A 72 8.13 13.31 4.34
C LEU A 72 6.65 13.58 4.12
N SER A 73 5.95 12.59 3.60
CA SER A 73 4.50 12.63 3.44
C SER A 73 3.86 11.39 4.06
N LEU A 74 2.78 11.62 4.79
CA LEU A 74 1.93 10.55 5.31
C LEU A 74 0.84 10.31 4.29
N VAL A 75 0.77 9.10 3.76
CA VAL A 75 -0.12 8.77 2.64
C VAL A 75 -1.00 7.60 2.99
N GLU A 76 -2.30 7.75 2.73
CA GLU A 76 -3.25 6.65 2.80
C GLU A 76 -3.32 5.97 1.43
N VAL A 77 -3.26 4.65 1.41
CA VAL A 77 -3.24 3.87 0.18
C VAL A 77 -4.34 2.83 0.21
N GLU A 78 -5.12 2.75 -0.87
CA GLU A 78 -6.09 1.68 -1.06
C GLU A 78 -5.63 0.79 -2.21
N LEU A 79 -5.60 -0.52 -1.97
CA LEU A 79 -5.22 -1.49 -2.99
C LEU A 79 -6.46 -2.02 -3.70
N LEU A 80 -6.53 -1.83 -5.02
CA LEU A 80 -7.54 -2.46 -5.87
C LEU A 80 -7.05 -3.81 -6.38
N THR A 81 -5.75 -4.05 -6.32
CA THR A 81 -5.10 -5.33 -6.60
C THR A 81 -4.13 -5.62 -5.46
N GLY A 82 -3.72 -6.87 -5.29
CA GLY A 82 -2.82 -7.25 -4.19
C GLY A 82 -1.56 -7.94 -4.68
N ARG A 83 -0.73 -7.27 -5.47
CA ARG A 83 0.50 -7.85 -5.98
C ARG A 83 1.63 -7.72 -4.97
N THR A 84 2.63 -8.61 -5.09
CA THR A 84 3.82 -8.57 -4.24
C THR A 84 4.49 -7.21 -4.31
N HIS A 85 4.82 -6.63 -3.16
CA HIS A 85 5.51 -5.35 -3.02
C HIS A 85 4.84 -4.20 -3.81
N GLN A 86 3.54 -4.28 -4.06
CA GLN A 86 2.85 -3.33 -4.95
C GLN A 86 3.04 -1.87 -4.52
N ILE A 87 2.76 -1.54 -3.27
CA ILE A 87 2.88 -0.16 -2.79
C ILE A 87 4.34 0.30 -2.84
N ARG A 88 5.25 -0.53 -2.34
CA ARG A 88 6.68 -0.22 -2.26
C ARG A 88 7.27 0.07 -3.64
N ALA A 89 7.02 -0.82 -4.60
CA ALA A 89 7.55 -0.67 -5.96
C ALA A 89 6.89 0.49 -6.69
N SER A 90 5.58 0.64 -6.57
CA SER A 90 4.83 1.70 -7.26
C SER A 90 5.26 3.09 -6.78
N PHE A 91 5.41 3.29 -5.48
CA PHE A 91 5.84 4.58 -4.95
C PHE A 91 7.29 4.89 -5.31
N ALA A 92 8.16 3.89 -5.29
CA ALA A 92 9.54 4.09 -5.74
C ALA A 92 9.61 4.48 -7.21
N ASP A 93 8.79 3.86 -8.06
CA ASP A 93 8.73 4.16 -9.48
C ASP A 93 8.25 5.59 -9.75
N MET A 94 7.34 6.10 -8.93
CA MET A 94 6.88 7.48 -9.03
C MET A 94 7.95 8.51 -8.60
N GLY A 95 8.99 8.06 -7.92
CA GLY A 95 10.00 8.95 -7.36
C GLY A 95 9.77 9.30 -5.89
N TYR A 96 8.85 8.60 -5.23
CA TYR A 96 8.53 8.83 -3.81
C TYR A 96 8.65 7.53 -3.01
N PRO A 97 9.86 6.96 -2.91
CA PRO A 97 10.03 5.69 -2.21
C PRO A 97 9.65 5.78 -0.74
N LEU A 98 9.27 4.65 -0.15
CA LEU A 98 8.88 4.63 1.25
C LEU A 98 10.09 4.79 2.16
N LEU A 99 9.90 5.53 3.24
CA LEU A 99 10.92 5.67 4.28
C LEU A 99 11.23 4.30 4.88
N GLY A 100 12.50 3.98 5.06
CA GLY A 100 12.93 2.73 5.67
C GLY A 100 12.97 1.54 4.71
N ASP A 101 12.53 1.71 3.47
CA ASP A 101 12.52 0.62 2.50
C ASP A 101 13.95 0.30 2.05
N GLY A 102 14.45 -0.86 2.46
CA GLY A 102 15.82 -1.27 2.13
C GLY A 102 15.98 -1.83 0.73
N LYS A 103 14.88 -2.12 0.04
CA LYS A 103 14.92 -2.72 -1.29
C LYS A 103 14.64 -1.70 -2.40
N TYR A 104 13.64 -0.84 -2.20
CA TYR A 104 13.22 0.15 -3.21
C TYR A 104 13.53 1.59 -2.78
N GLY A 105 13.98 1.79 -1.56
CA GLY A 105 14.17 3.11 -0.99
C GLY A 105 15.58 3.66 -1.14
N VAL A 106 15.84 4.75 -0.42
CA VAL A 106 17.12 5.45 -0.45
C VAL A 106 17.90 5.18 0.83
N GLY A 107 18.95 4.37 0.73
CA GLY A 107 19.71 3.91 1.89
C GLY A 107 20.28 5.03 2.76
N ILE A 108 20.84 6.09 2.15
CA ILE A 108 21.39 7.22 2.90
C ILE A 108 20.32 7.91 3.75
N VAL A 109 19.15 8.15 3.17
CA VAL A 109 18.04 8.78 3.87
C VAL A 109 17.53 7.88 5.00
N ASN A 110 17.39 6.58 4.73
CA ASN A 110 16.93 5.64 5.75
C ASN A 110 17.89 5.61 6.95
N ARG A 111 19.19 5.62 6.70
CA ARG A 111 20.19 5.66 7.78
C ARG A 111 20.14 6.97 8.56
N ARG A 112 19.88 8.09 7.88
CA ARG A 112 19.75 9.38 8.54
C ARG A 112 18.60 9.41 9.53
N TYR A 113 17.47 8.77 9.17
CA TYR A 113 16.30 8.66 10.05
C TYR A 113 16.37 7.49 11.01
N GLY A 114 17.39 6.61 10.87
CA GLY A 114 17.51 5.43 11.71
C GLY A 114 16.47 4.35 11.41
N GLU A 115 15.94 4.32 10.20
CA GLU A 115 14.92 3.37 9.82
C GLU A 115 15.51 2.18 9.05
N THR A 116 15.09 0.97 9.43
CA THR A 116 15.57 -0.28 8.83
C THR A 116 14.47 -1.08 8.14
N GLN A 117 13.21 -0.68 8.32
CA GLN A 117 12.07 -1.34 7.72
C GLN A 117 11.14 -0.29 7.09
N GLN A 118 10.46 -0.68 6.03
CA GLN A 118 9.55 0.23 5.33
C GLN A 118 8.42 0.70 6.24
N ALA A 119 8.15 2.00 6.21
CA ALA A 119 7.05 2.63 6.94
C ALA A 119 5.75 2.38 6.20
N LEU A 120 5.20 1.17 6.36
CA LEU A 120 4.00 0.70 5.69
C LEU A 120 3.21 -0.17 6.66
N TYR A 121 1.95 0.20 6.88
CA TYR A 121 1.12 -0.49 7.86
C TYR A 121 -0.31 -0.63 7.36
N SER A 122 -0.84 -1.86 7.41
CA SER A 122 -2.25 -2.08 7.12
C SER A 122 -3.06 -1.61 8.33
N TYR A 123 -3.83 -0.55 8.17
CA TYR A 123 -4.45 0.07 9.33
C TYR A 123 -5.98 0.12 9.26
N ARG A 124 -6.58 -0.13 8.10
CA ARG A 124 -8.02 -0.04 7.95
C ARG A 124 -8.53 -1.11 7.00
N LEU A 125 -9.55 -1.82 7.44
CA LEU A 125 -10.27 -2.79 6.64
C LEU A 125 -11.73 -2.38 6.62
N ARG A 126 -12.32 -2.31 5.43
CA ARG A 126 -13.74 -2.05 5.26
C ARG A 126 -14.39 -3.26 4.63
N PHE A 127 -15.40 -3.79 5.29
CA PHE A 127 -16.18 -4.92 4.80
C PHE A 127 -17.40 -4.38 4.07
N ASP A 128 -17.34 -4.41 2.73
CA ASP A 128 -18.42 -3.94 1.87
C ASP A 128 -18.81 -5.07 0.93
N PHE A 129 -19.75 -5.90 1.41
CA PHE A 129 -20.19 -7.07 0.69
C PHE A 129 -21.49 -6.79 -0.05
N PRO A 130 -21.46 -6.49 -1.37
CA PRO A 130 -22.66 -6.30 -2.15
C PRO A 130 -23.44 -7.60 -2.36
N THR A 131 -22.77 -8.76 -2.20
CA THR A 131 -23.38 -10.08 -2.31
C THR A 131 -23.42 -10.78 -0.96
N ASP A 132 -24.20 -11.87 -0.89
CA ASP A 132 -24.31 -12.65 0.35
C ASP A 132 -22.95 -13.26 0.73
N ALA A 133 -22.48 -12.96 1.93
CA ALA A 133 -21.23 -13.47 2.48
C ALA A 133 -21.48 -14.50 3.60
N GLY A 134 -22.67 -15.03 3.72
CA GLY A 134 -23.01 -16.03 4.73
C GLY A 134 -22.82 -15.50 6.15
N ILE A 135 -22.03 -16.21 6.95
CA ILE A 135 -21.82 -15.82 8.35
C ILE A 135 -21.06 -14.51 8.52
N LEU A 136 -20.46 -13.99 7.43
CA LEU A 136 -19.75 -12.72 7.47
C LEU A 136 -20.65 -11.52 7.14
N ASN A 137 -21.94 -11.73 6.86
CA ASN A 137 -22.85 -10.64 6.53
C ASN A 137 -22.94 -9.58 7.63
N TYR A 138 -22.75 -9.97 8.89
CA TYR A 138 -22.76 -9.02 10.01
C TYR A 138 -21.62 -8.01 9.95
N LEU A 139 -20.59 -8.27 9.15
CA LEU A 139 -19.46 -7.36 8.95
C LEU A 139 -19.72 -6.36 7.83
N ARG A 140 -20.79 -6.54 7.04
CA ARG A 140 -21.11 -5.68 5.91
C ARG A 140 -21.19 -4.21 6.34
N GLY A 141 -20.45 -3.37 5.65
CA GLY A 141 -20.41 -1.94 5.95
C GLY A 141 -19.60 -1.57 7.18
N ARG A 142 -19.07 -2.55 7.91
CA ARG A 142 -18.21 -2.27 9.06
C ARG A 142 -16.79 -1.96 8.62
N GLU A 143 -16.14 -1.14 9.42
CA GLU A 143 -14.78 -0.70 9.18
C GLU A 143 -13.93 -0.98 10.44
N PHE A 144 -12.76 -1.57 10.23
CA PHE A 144 -11.83 -1.87 11.31
C PHE A 144 -10.58 -1.03 11.10
N ILE A 145 -10.25 -0.20 12.09
CA ILE A 145 -9.13 0.73 12.04
C ILE A 145 -8.17 0.36 13.17
N ALA A 146 -6.87 0.30 12.87
CA ALA A 146 -5.87 0.11 13.90
C ALA A 146 -5.85 1.32 14.82
N ASP A 147 -5.85 1.09 16.13
CA ASP A 147 -5.86 2.17 17.12
C ASP A 147 -4.64 3.06 17.00
N GLU A 148 -3.50 2.48 16.66
CA GLU A 148 -2.25 3.22 16.56
C GLU A 148 -1.37 2.66 15.45
N VAL A 149 -0.85 3.55 14.62
CA VAL A 149 0.15 3.23 13.62
C VAL A 149 1.49 3.74 14.14
N PRO A 150 2.47 2.85 14.42
CA PRO A 150 3.69 3.22 15.15
C PRO A 150 4.45 4.40 14.59
N PHE A 151 4.69 4.44 13.27
CA PHE A 151 5.49 5.50 12.67
C PHE A 151 4.73 6.84 12.56
N ARG A 152 3.40 6.83 12.61
CA ARG A 152 2.62 8.06 12.50
C ARG A 152 2.93 9.00 13.66
N ARG A 153 2.92 8.46 14.87
CA ARG A 153 3.22 9.24 16.07
C ARG A 153 4.64 9.79 16.05
N LYS A 154 5.59 8.98 15.56
CA LYS A 154 6.99 9.36 15.53
C LYS A 154 7.26 10.56 14.63
N TYR A 155 6.62 10.63 13.46
CA TYR A 155 6.91 11.64 12.44
C TYR A 155 5.83 12.72 12.28
N PHE A 156 4.60 12.42 12.65
CA PHE A 156 3.46 13.32 12.41
C PHE A 156 2.61 13.55 13.67
N GLY A 157 2.96 12.94 14.73
CA GLY A 157 2.32 13.15 16.01
C GLY A 157 2.86 14.40 16.69
#